data_df417b7c5a0d55246f2ba9023e207712
#
_entry.id   df417b7c5a0d55246f2ba9023e207712
#
_cell.length_a   1.000
_cell.length_b   1.000
_cell.length_c   1.000
_cell.angle_alpha   90.00
_cell.angle_beta   90.00
_cell.angle_gamma   90.00
#
_symmetry.space_group_name_H-M   'P 1'
#
loop_
_entity.id
_entity.type
_entity.pdbx_description
1 polymer ?
#
loop_
_entity_poly.entity_id
_entity_poly.type
_entity_poly.pdbx_seq_one_letter_code
_entity_poly.pdbx_strand_id
1 'polypeptide(L)'
;MLVPLSWLKEYVDIDVTPEELEKKLFDGGFEVEERYQVGKDISNVVVGLVEGCEPIPETHLHVCQVNAGEHGAMQICCGADNVRTGGKFPVALPGASVYATAKDHKTIEGVMTIKKGKLRGYESCGMLCSGVELGLTEDLYPGAGYNGLLVLPEDAELGADVKELTGLDLSLIHI
;
A
#
# COMPACT_ATOMS: atom_id res chain seq x y z
N MET A 1 17.61 17.86 -3.61
CA MET A 1 16.45 17.98 -2.68
C MET A 1 15.27 17.23 -3.28
N LEU A 2 14.64 16.35 -2.53
CA LEU A 2 13.49 15.58 -2.99
C LEU A 2 12.20 16.36 -2.71
N VAL A 3 11.42 16.65 -3.76
CA VAL A 3 10.23 17.51 -3.67
C VAL A 3 8.99 16.76 -4.20
N PRO A 4 7.95 16.58 -3.38
CA PRO A 4 6.68 16.04 -3.84
C PRO A 4 5.97 17.00 -4.80
N LEU A 5 5.47 16.50 -5.93
CA LEU A 5 4.69 17.33 -6.86
C LEU A 5 3.38 17.82 -6.26
N SER A 6 2.76 17.05 -5.36
CA SER A 6 1.58 17.48 -4.62
C SER A 6 1.84 18.73 -3.80
N TRP A 7 3.01 18.79 -3.15
CA TRP A 7 3.42 19.95 -2.39
C TRP A 7 3.68 21.17 -3.27
N LEU A 8 4.34 21.00 -4.43
CA LEU A 8 4.54 22.09 -5.39
C LEU A 8 3.21 22.66 -5.89
N LYS A 9 2.19 21.83 -6.07
CA LYS A 9 0.84 22.26 -6.52
C LYS A 9 0.11 23.14 -5.50
N GLU A 10 0.52 23.14 -4.24
CA GLU A 10 -0.03 24.07 -3.23
C GLU A 10 0.44 25.52 -3.45
N TYR A 11 1.56 25.71 -4.14
CA TYR A 11 2.18 27.02 -4.36
C TYR A 11 2.09 27.50 -5.80
N VAL A 12 1.96 26.57 -6.76
CA VAL A 12 1.96 26.87 -8.19
C VAL A 12 0.98 25.96 -8.92
N ASP A 13 0.17 26.55 -9.79
CA ASP A 13 -0.70 25.78 -10.70
C ASP A 13 0.16 24.99 -11.70
N ILE A 14 0.12 23.67 -11.58
CA ILE A 14 0.84 22.73 -12.45
C ILE A 14 -0.17 21.90 -13.23
N ASP A 15 -0.42 22.31 -14.48
CA ASP A 15 -1.39 21.69 -15.39
C ASP A 15 -0.71 20.77 -16.42
N VAL A 16 0.54 20.43 -16.19
CA VAL A 16 1.34 19.60 -17.08
C VAL A 16 1.66 18.24 -16.45
N THR A 17 1.99 17.27 -17.29
CA THR A 17 2.46 15.95 -16.81
C THR A 17 3.81 16.08 -16.09
N PRO A 18 4.16 15.12 -15.21
CA PRO A 18 5.47 15.11 -14.56
C PRO A 18 6.65 15.16 -15.55
N GLU A 19 6.51 14.50 -16.72
CA GLU A 19 7.51 14.50 -17.80
C GLU A 19 7.67 15.89 -18.43
N GLU A 20 6.58 16.55 -18.68
CA GLU A 20 6.59 17.93 -19.24
C GLU A 20 7.13 18.93 -18.23
N LEU A 21 6.83 18.72 -16.94
CA LEU A 21 7.35 19.56 -15.87
C LEU A 21 8.87 19.43 -15.76
N GLU A 22 9.40 18.21 -15.80
CA GLU A 22 10.84 17.94 -15.81
C GLU A 22 11.53 18.71 -16.94
N LYS A 23 10.98 18.64 -18.17
CA LYS A 23 11.51 19.37 -19.29
C LYS A 23 11.48 20.90 -19.09
N LYS A 24 10.37 21.44 -18.56
CA LYS A 24 10.25 22.88 -18.28
C LYS A 24 11.23 23.34 -17.20
N LEU A 25 11.46 22.51 -16.16
CA LEU A 25 12.47 22.78 -15.14
C LEU A 25 13.87 22.82 -15.75
N PHE A 26 14.21 21.87 -16.61
CA PHE A 26 15.49 21.83 -17.31
C PHE A 26 15.66 23.06 -18.21
N ASP A 27 14.65 23.43 -18.99
CA ASP A 27 14.65 24.64 -19.85
C ASP A 27 14.77 25.92 -19.00
N GLY A 28 14.30 25.90 -17.77
CA GLY A 28 14.43 26.99 -16.79
C GLY A 28 15.78 27.03 -16.04
N GLY A 29 16.69 26.10 -16.35
CA GLY A 29 18.02 26.03 -15.75
C GLY A 29 18.08 25.25 -14.42
N PHE A 30 17.03 24.48 -14.09
CA PHE A 30 17.05 23.56 -12.96
C PHE A 30 17.46 22.18 -13.44
N GLU A 31 18.44 21.60 -12.80
CA GLU A 31 18.86 20.23 -13.06
C GLU A 31 17.97 19.28 -12.26
N VAL A 32 17.22 18.41 -12.95
CA VAL A 32 16.44 17.32 -12.35
C VAL A 32 17.30 16.07 -12.41
N GLU A 33 17.82 15.65 -11.27
CA GLU A 33 18.71 14.48 -11.20
C GLU A 33 17.92 13.19 -11.37
N GLU A 34 16.75 13.09 -10.73
CA GLU A 34 15.94 11.87 -10.76
C GLU A 34 14.46 12.17 -10.46
N ARG A 35 13.59 11.38 -11.06
CA ARG A 35 12.16 11.39 -10.79
C ARG A 35 11.70 10.05 -10.25
N TYR A 36 11.02 10.08 -9.14
CA TYR A 36 10.45 8.90 -8.51
C TYR A 36 8.93 8.94 -8.61
N GLN A 37 8.33 7.85 -9.02
CA GLN A 37 6.89 7.63 -8.89
C GLN A 37 6.66 6.54 -7.85
N VAL A 38 6.23 6.97 -6.66
CA VAL A 38 5.91 6.06 -5.57
C VAL A 38 4.64 5.31 -5.92
N GLY A 39 4.60 4.00 -5.66
CA GLY A 39 3.40 3.19 -5.85
C GLY A 39 3.00 2.89 -7.29
N LYS A 40 3.87 3.14 -8.28
CA LYS A 40 3.57 2.81 -9.70
C LYS A 40 3.24 1.34 -9.93
N ASP A 41 3.85 0.45 -9.15
CA ASP A 41 3.69 -1.01 -9.25
C ASP A 41 2.58 -1.55 -8.32
N ILE A 42 1.91 -0.68 -7.57
CA ILE A 42 0.82 -1.03 -6.66
C ILE A 42 -0.53 -0.82 -7.36
N SER A 43 -1.39 -1.81 -7.31
CA SER A 43 -2.74 -1.72 -7.88
C SER A 43 -3.73 -2.62 -7.14
N ASN A 44 -5.02 -2.26 -7.16
CA ASN A 44 -6.12 -3.00 -6.55
C ASN A 44 -5.93 -3.31 -5.05
N VAL A 45 -5.40 -2.34 -4.31
CA VAL A 45 -5.30 -2.39 -2.85
C VAL A 45 -6.29 -1.40 -2.26
N VAL A 46 -7.20 -1.91 -1.44
CA VAL A 46 -8.32 -1.14 -0.89
C VAL A 46 -8.34 -1.19 0.63
N VAL A 47 -9.09 -0.29 1.24
CA VAL A 47 -9.32 -0.28 2.69
C VAL A 47 -10.26 -1.42 3.07
N GLY A 48 -9.85 -2.29 3.98
CA GLY A 48 -10.68 -3.35 4.53
C GLY A 48 -10.75 -3.33 6.04
N LEU A 49 -11.92 -3.69 6.57
CA LEU A 49 -12.19 -3.87 8.00
C LEU A 49 -12.14 -5.35 8.35
N VAL A 50 -11.35 -5.72 9.33
CA VAL A 50 -11.35 -7.07 9.88
C VAL A 50 -12.53 -7.20 10.85
N GLU A 51 -13.58 -7.90 10.44
CA GLU A 51 -14.79 -8.12 11.24
C GLU A 51 -14.66 -9.33 12.18
N GLY A 52 -13.80 -10.28 11.84
CA GLY A 52 -13.49 -11.46 12.64
C GLY A 52 -12.07 -11.92 12.40
N CYS A 53 -11.43 -12.41 13.45
CA CYS A 53 -10.05 -12.89 13.40
C CYS A 53 -9.91 -14.09 14.36
N GLU A 54 -9.69 -15.28 13.81
CA GLU A 54 -9.56 -16.52 14.57
C GLU A 54 -8.19 -17.16 14.34
N PRO A 55 -7.48 -17.59 15.40
CA PRO A 55 -6.21 -18.26 15.23
C PRO A 55 -6.38 -19.65 14.59
N ILE A 56 -5.46 -20.03 13.71
CA ILE A 56 -5.38 -21.39 13.19
C ILE A 56 -4.54 -22.22 14.17
N PRO A 57 -5.09 -23.34 14.73
CA PRO A 57 -4.38 -24.16 15.69
C PRO A 57 -2.99 -24.61 15.19
N GLU A 58 -2.01 -24.64 16.09
CA GLU A 58 -0.63 -25.06 15.83
C GLU A 58 0.13 -24.21 14.79
N THR A 59 -0.35 -22.99 14.53
CA THR A 59 0.31 -22.05 13.62
C THR A 59 0.30 -20.64 14.21
N HIS A 60 1.09 -19.73 13.62
CA HIS A 60 1.02 -18.29 13.89
C HIS A 60 0.00 -17.57 12.99
N LEU A 61 -0.75 -18.32 12.19
CA LEU A 61 -1.70 -17.78 11.24
C LEU A 61 -3.09 -17.55 11.87
N HIS A 62 -3.78 -16.56 11.33
CA HIS A 62 -5.16 -16.24 11.65
C HIS A 62 -6.02 -16.31 10.39
N VAL A 63 -7.25 -16.79 10.53
CA VAL A 63 -8.30 -16.67 9.51
C VAL A 63 -9.09 -15.40 9.82
N CYS A 64 -9.07 -14.46 8.89
CA CYS A 64 -9.73 -13.18 9.03
C CYS A 64 -10.93 -13.09 8.09
N GLN A 65 -12.06 -12.63 8.61
CA GLN A 65 -13.20 -12.20 7.81
C GLN A 65 -13.06 -10.69 7.59
N VAL A 66 -12.88 -10.30 6.34
CA VAL A 66 -12.57 -8.93 5.97
C VAL A 66 -13.66 -8.34 5.10
N ASN A 67 -14.18 -7.19 5.48
CA ASN A 67 -15.13 -6.41 4.72
C ASN A 67 -14.38 -5.33 3.93
N ALA A 68 -14.40 -5.42 2.61
CA ALA A 68 -13.75 -4.48 1.70
C ALA A 68 -14.77 -3.55 1.00
N GLY A 69 -15.85 -3.18 1.69
CA GLY A 69 -16.85 -2.25 1.18
C GLY A 69 -17.56 -2.80 -0.07
N GLU A 70 -17.54 -2.06 -1.15
CA GLU A 70 -18.16 -2.45 -2.43
C GLU A 70 -17.56 -3.71 -3.06
N HIS A 71 -16.33 -4.08 -2.67
CA HIS A 71 -15.65 -5.31 -3.12
C HIS A 71 -16.12 -6.56 -2.36
N GLY A 72 -17.02 -6.39 -1.38
CA GLY A 72 -17.64 -7.45 -0.61
C GLY A 72 -16.81 -7.98 0.55
N ALA A 73 -17.34 -9.01 1.20
CA ALA A 73 -16.65 -9.70 2.28
C ALA A 73 -15.82 -10.86 1.74
N MET A 74 -14.64 -11.06 2.32
CA MET A 74 -13.72 -12.11 1.93
C MET A 74 -12.98 -12.71 3.11
N GLN A 75 -12.58 -13.97 2.97
CA GLN A 75 -11.71 -14.63 3.94
C GLN A 75 -10.26 -14.48 3.52
N ILE A 76 -9.41 -14.04 4.45
CA ILE A 76 -7.97 -13.87 4.24
C ILE A 76 -7.21 -14.53 5.41
N CYS A 77 -6.20 -15.33 5.08
CA CYS A 77 -5.27 -15.85 6.06
C CYS A 77 -4.11 -14.87 6.26
N CYS A 78 -3.81 -14.52 7.50
CA CYS A 78 -2.79 -13.55 7.85
C CYS A 78 -1.89 -14.08 8.97
N GLY A 79 -0.58 -13.87 8.85
CA GLY A 79 0.42 -14.25 9.84
C GLY A 79 0.99 -13.08 10.65
N ALA A 80 0.44 -11.88 10.49
CA ALA A 80 0.94 -10.71 11.21
C ALA A 80 0.44 -10.67 12.65
N ASP A 81 1.33 -10.32 13.58
CA ASP A 81 1.03 -10.29 15.01
C ASP A 81 0.05 -9.17 15.41
N ASN A 82 -0.05 -8.11 14.57
CA ASN A 82 -0.91 -6.96 14.87
C ASN A 82 -2.29 -7.03 14.20
N VAL A 83 -2.64 -8.14 13.54
CA VAL A 83 -3.98 -8.33 13.00
C VAL A 83 -5.00 -8.44 14.16
N ARG A 84 -6.11 -7.71 14.04
CA ARG A 84 -7.15 -7.70 15.08
C ARG A 84 -8.52 -7.40 14.51
N THR A 85 -9.55 -7.90 15.18
CA THR A 85 -10.94 -7.53 14.91
C THR A 85 -11.16 -6.05 15.18
N GLY A 86 -11.88 -5.37 14.28
CA GLY A 86 -12.14 -3.93 14.34
C GLY A 86 -11.03 -3.07 13.74
N GLY A 87 -9.88 -3.66 13.35
CA GLY A 87 -8.81 -2.93 12.67
C GLY A 87 -9.09 -2.74 11.18
N LYS A 88 -8.70 -1.58 10.66
CA LYS A 88 -8.66 -1.30 9.22
C LYS A 88 -7.25 -1.45 8.69
N PHE A 89 -7.13 -2.20 7.60
CA PHE A 89 -5.85 -2.54 6.98
C PHE A 89 -5.94 -2.47 5.46
N PRO A 90 -4.82 -2.28 4.74
CA PRO A 90 -4.78 -2.42 3.30
C PRO A 90 -5.04 -3.88 2.90
N VAL A 91 -5.97 -4.08 1.99
CA VAL A 91 -6.36 -5.36 1.42
C VAL A 91 -5.99 -5.40 -0.05
N ALA A 92 -5.03 -6.23 -0.40
CA ALA A 92 -4.73 -6.55 -1.78
C ALA A 92 -5.76 -7.57 -2.28
N LEU A 93 -6.60 -7.14 -3.22
CA LEU A 93 -7.62 -7.99 -3.84
C LEU A 93 -6.99 -9.02 -4.78
N PRO A 94 -7.67 -10.11 -5.14
CA PRO A 94 -7.19 -11.02 -6.20
C PRO A 94 -6.92 -10.25 -7.49
N GLY A 95 -5.73 -10.39 -8.05
CA GLY A 95 -5.25 -9.62 -9.21
C GLY A 95 -4.50 -8.34 -8.84
N ALA A 96 -4.45 -7.98 -7.57
CA ALA A 96 -3.66 -6.84 -7.09
C ALA A 96 -2.15 -7.07 -7.31
N SER A 97 -1.45 -5.98 -7.55
CA SER A 97 0.01 -5.94 -7.63
C SER A 97 0.56 -5.23 -6.39
N VAL A 98 1.50 -5.86 -5.70
CA VAL A 98 2.19 -5.35 -4.51
C VAL A 98 3.66 -5.77 -4.55
N TYR A 99 4.49 -5.19 -3.69
CA TYR A 99 5.87 -5.61 -3.58
C TYR A 99 6.00 -6.93 -2.80
N ALA A 100 6.82 -7.84 -3.33
CA ALA A 100 7.27 -9.02 -2.62
C ALA A 100 8.43 -8.65 -1.69
N THR A 101 8.38 -9.13 -0.45
CA THR A 101 9.44 -8.90 0.53
C THR A 101 10.23 -10.17 0.82
N ALA A 102 11.50 -10.01 1.15
CA ALA A 102 12.33 -11.09 1.66
C ALA A 102 11.84 -11.58 3.03
N LYS A 103 12.47 -12.62 3.58
CA LYS A 103 12.14 -13.19 4.89
C LYS A 103 12.28 -12.22 6.06
N ASP A 104 13.02 -11.13 5.89
CA ASP A 104 13.18 -10.06 6.86
C ASP A 104 11.97 -9.10 6.92
N HIS A 105 11.02 -9.23 5.98
CA HIS A 105 9.85 -8.37 5.80
C HIS A 105 10.19 -6.87 5.63
N LYS A 106 11.42 -6.56 5.21
CA LYS A 106 11.93 -5.19 5.02
C LYS A 106 12.52 -4.96 3.64
N THR A 107 13.15 -5.98 3.07
CA THR A 107 13.82 -5.90 1.77
C THR A 107 12.83 -6.26 0.66
N ILE A 108 12.62 -5.35 -0.30
CA ILE A 108 11.79 -5.60 -1.48
C ILE A 108 12.62 -6.42 -2.47
N GLU A 109 12.08 -7.58 -2.89
CA GLU A 109 12.70 -8.47 -3.87
C GLU A 109 12.12 -8.33 -5.28
N GLY A 110 10.96 -7.69 -5.41
CA GLY A 110 10.27 -7.52 -6.68
C GLY A 110 8.81 -7.19 -6.52
N VAL A 111 8.05 -7.42 -7.58
CA VAL A 111 6.59 -7.21 -7.62
C VAL A 111 5.90 -8.56 -7.73
N MET A 112 4.84 -8.76 -6.97
CA MET A 112 4.02 -9.97 -7.03
C MET A 112 2.55 -9.65 -7.31
N THR A 113 1.87 -10.58 -7.95
CA THR A 113 0.43 -10.51 -8.17
C THR A 113 -0.29 -11.40 -7.17
N ILE A 114 -1.26 -10.85 -6.46
CA ILE A 114 -2.05 -11.57 -5.47
C ILE A 114 -3.07 -12.48 -6.15
N LYS A 115 -3.12 -13.71 -5.71
CA LYS A 115 -4.02 -14.75 -6.23
C LYS A 115 -4.82 -15.36 -5.08
N LYS A 116 -5.99 -15.89 -5.40
CA LYS A 116 -6.72 -16.77 -4.49
C LYS A 116 -5.91 -18.03 -4.24
N GLY A 117 -5.81 -18.44 -2.99
CA GLY A 117 -5.06 -19.63 -2.62
C GLY A 117 -5.62 -20.31 -1.37
N LYS A 118 -4.91 -21.33 -0.90
CA LYS A 118 -5.19 -22.00 0.37
C LYS A 118 -3.95 -22.05 1.23
N LEU A 119 -4.11 -21.69 2.51
CA LEU A 119 -3.09 -21.80 3.53
C LEU A 119 -3.59 -22.70 4.66
N ARG A 120 -2.88 -23.80 4.91
CA ARG A 120 -3.26 -24.79 5.95
C ARG A 120 -4.69 -25.30 5.83
N GLY A 121 -5.23 -25.42 4.59
CA GLY A 121 -6.60 -25.88 4.33
C GLY A 121 -7.67 -24.78 4.32
N TYR A 122 -7.34 -23.57 4.73
CA TYR A 122 -8.24 -22.41 4.70
C TYR A 122 -8.07 -21.61 3.41
N GLU A 123 -9.17 -21.19 2.82
CA GLU A 123 -9.14 -20.32 1.63
C GLU A 123 -8.67 -18.91 2.02
N SER A 124 -7.83 -18.31 1.17
CA SER A 124 -7.41 -16.92 1.27
C SER A 124 -7.68 -16.20 -0.05
N CYS A 125 -8.60 -15.26 -0.02
CA CYS A 125 -9.05 -14.51 -1.19
C CYS A 125 -8.44 -13.12 -1.24
N GLY A 126 -7.14 -12.99 -1.03
CA GLY A 126 -6.43 -11.74 -0.99
C GLY A 126 -5.32 -11.75 0.05
N MET A 127 -4.77 -10.59 0.33
CA MET A 127 -3.69 -10.43 1.31
C MET A 127 -3.86 -9.12 2.08
N LEU A 128 -3.68 -9.15 3.39
CA LEU A 128 -3.50 -7.95 4.19
C LEU A 128 -2.04 -7.49 4.06
N CYS A 129 -1.81 -6.20 3.85
CA CYS A 129 -0.50 -5.68 3.49
C CYS A 129 0.16 -4.89 4.61
N SER A 130 1.48 -4.99 4.67
CA SER A 130 2.36 -4.10 5.42
C SER A 130 2.66 -2.81 4.63
N GLY A 131 3.26 -1.81 5.29
CA GLY A 131 3.74 -0.60 4.61
C GLY A 131 4.81 -0.91 3.56
N VAL A 132 5.73 -1.83 3.85
CA VAL A 132 6.81 -2.21 2.94
C VAL A 132 6.28 -2.88 1.67
N GLU A 133 5.26 -3.74 1.76
CA GLU A 133 4.61 -4.39 0.61
C GLU A 133 3.89 -3.38 -0.29
N LEU A 134 3.58 -2.19 0.22
CA LEU A 134 3.05 -1.06 -0.53
C LEU A 134 4.13 -0.08 -1.02
N GLY A 135 5.39 -0.30 -0.66
CA GLY A 135 6.50 0.62 -0.97
C GLY A 135 6.48 1.90 -0.15
N LEU A 136 5.76 1.91 0.98
CA LEU A 136 5.74 3.03 1.91
C LEU A 136 6.91 2.95 2.89
N THR A 137 7.44 4.11 3.23
CA THR A 137 8.41 4.30 4.31
C THR A 137 7.79 5.11 5.44
N GLU A 138 8.41 5.10 6.62
CA GLU A 138 7.94 5.89 7.76
C GLU A 138 7.87 7.39 7.45
N ASP A 139 8.79 7.88 6.60
CA ASP A 139 8.84 9.30 6.17
C ASP A 139 7.67 9.66 5.23
N LEU A 140 7.16 8.69 4.47
CA LEU A 140 6.04 8.89 3.55
C LEU A 140 4.68 8.73 4.23
N TYR A 141 4.59 7.78 5.15
CA TYR A 141 3.36 7.51 5.87
C TYR A 141 3.64 6.99 7.28
N PRO A 142 3.16 7.67 8.34
CA PRO A 142 3.40 7.25 9.73
C PRO A 142 2.90 5.84 10.00
N GLY A 143 3.74 5.01 10.61
CA GLY A 143 3.45 3.62 10.92
C GLY A 143 3.80 2.63 9.79
N ALA A 144 4.24 3.11 8.61
CA ALA A 144 4.64 2.24 7.50
C ALA A 144 5.93 1.46 7.75
N GLY A 145 6.79 1.97 8.63
CA GLY A 145 8.02 1.29 9.05
C GLY A 145 7.82 0.17 10.09
N TYR A 146 6.59 -0.03 10.57
CA TYR A 146 6.28 -1.07 11.55
C TYR A 146 6.39 -2.47 10.91
N ASN A 147 6.98 -3.40 11.64
CA ASN A 147 7.07 -4.80 11.22
C ASN A 147 5.74 -5.51 11.48
N GLY A 148 4.83 -5.43 10.54
CA GLY A 148 3.47 -5.97 10.60
C GLY A 148 2.56 -5.28 9.60
N LEU A 149 1.26 -5.43 9.73
CA LEU A 149 0.29 -4.78 8.86
C LEU A 149 0.29 -3.25 9.06
N LEU A 150 0.11 -2.52 7.97
CA LEU A 150 -0.14 -1.09 8.03
C LEU A 150 -1.52 -0.83 8.63
N VAL A 151 -1.57 -0.14 9.75
CA VAL A 151 -2.84 0.24 10.39
C VAL A 151 -3.36 1.52 9.73
N LEU A 152 -4.56 1.46 9.17
CA LEU A 152 -5.23 2.59 8.56
C LEU A 152 -6.10 3.35 9.57
N PRO A 153 -6.39 4.65 9.33
CA PRO A 153 -7.26 5.43 10.19
C PRO A 153 -8.66 4.82 10.35
N GLU A 154 -9.28 5.01 11.52
CA GLU A 154 -10.62 4.49 11.80
C GLU A 154 -11.70 5.11 10.92
N ASP A 155 -11.51 6.34 10.47
CA ASP A 155 -12.39 7.07 9.56
C ASP A 155 -12.19 6.76 8.08
N ALA A 156 -11.18 5.93 7.73
CA ALA A 156 -10.94 5.52 6.35
C ALA A 156 -12.18 4.80 5.78
N GLU A 157 -12.61 5.21 4.58
CA GLU A 157 -13.76 4.63 3.90
C GLU A 157 -13.46 3.21 3.40
N LEU A 158 -14.35 2.26 3.71
CA LEU A 158 -14.18 0.87 3.27
C LEU A 158 -14.29 0.76 1.74
N GLY A 159 -13.35 0.03 1.16
CA GLY A 159 -13.27 -0.14 -0.29
C GLY A 159 -12.58 1.00 -1.03
N ALA A 160 -12.23 2.09 -0.36
CA ALA A 160 -11.46 3.18 -0.95
C ALA A 160 -10.05 2.71 -1.37
N ASP A 161 -9.52 3.31 -2.45
CA ASP A 161 -8.16 3.01 -2.91
C ASP A 161 -7.12 3.48 -1.89
N VAL A 162 -6.29 2.56 -1.44
CA VAL A 162 -5.23 2.86 -0.45
C VAL A 162 -4.19 3.81 -1.01
N LYS A 163 -3.99 3.87 -2.33
CA LYS A 163 -3.06 4.81 -2.96
C LYS A 163 -3.48 6.26 -2.71
N GLU A 164 -4.77 6.56 -2.83
CA GLU A 164 -5.31 7.90 -2.57
C GLU A 164 -5.18 8.26 -1.08
N LEU A 165 -5.49 7.31 -0.20
CA LEU A 165 -5.44 7.53 1.25
C LEU A 165 -4.01 7.76 1.75
N THR A 166 -3.03 7.03 1.22
CA THR A 166 -1.63 7.05 1.69
C THR A 166 -0.72 7.95 0.90
N GLY A 167 -1.22 8.59 -0.16
CA GLY A 167 -0.41 9.41 -1.07
C GLY A 167 0.56 8.60 -1.92
N LEU A 168 0.34 7.31 -2.14
CA LEU A 168 1.15 6.45 -3.02
C LEU A 168 1.10 6.84 -4.51
N ASP A 169 0.32 7.83 -4.86
CA ASP A 169 0.25 8.39 -6.22
C ASP A 169 1.17 9.62 -6.38
N LEU A 170 2.08 9.82 -5.43
CA LEU A 170 3.00 10.94 -5.43
C LEU A 170 4.13 10.75 -6.44
N SER A 171 4.24 11.67 -7.37
CA SER A 171 5.47 11.88 -8.13
C SER A 171 6.41 12.77 -7.33
N LEU A 172 7.65 12.32 -7.15
CA LEU A 172 8.72 13.05 -6.48
C LEU A 172 9.76 13.47 -7.51
N ILE A 173 10.24 14.70 -7.43
CA ILE A 173 11.33 15.22 -8.27
C ILE A 173 12.51 15.52 -7.36
N HIS A 174 13.70 15.03 -7.75
CA HIS A 174 14.96 15.38 -7.14
C HIS A 174 15.61 16.51 -7.91
N ILE A 175 15.67 17.68 -7.29
CA ILE A 175 16.32 18.88 -7.83
C ILE A 175 17.63 19.11 -7.09
#